data_085e1c5503fe34021cd748441eda9061
#
_entry.id   085e1c5503fe34021cd748441eda9061
#
_cell.length_a   1.000
_cell.length_b   1.000
_cell.length_c   1.000
_cell.angle_alpha   90.00
_cell.angle_beta   90.00
_cell.angle_gamma   90.00
#
_symmetry.space_group_name_H-M   'P 1'
#
loop_
_entity.id
_entity.type
_entity.pdbx_description
1 polymer ?
#
loop_
_entity_poly.entity_id
_entity_poly.type
_entity_poly.pdbx_seq_one_letter_code
_entity_poly.pdbx_strand_id
1 'polypeptide(L)'
;MRNAWQWLVVFLGAVASAAAAPFMVVVYNVENLFDADGRAAFEDYQPARYSRAHVLTKLQNVATLLAQFEGGRGPDVILFQEFEADATPGATAPDCDAILRRYAGVRIEEMLGAKFDDAVADLPAEALLLKAMADRGMTGYRVIVGENITAAGTTRALAQTCVVFTRFPVKAVRSHPTVDARAILEVKVEVDGAPLYLFNNHWKSGASDPVTEAVRVENAKTLRQRLSEILRADPNADVILGGDFNSHHNHKRRNPAMAVTGVNDVLGSQGNELAVRGTQRDLYNLWFELPVEERGSDAYRGEWGTLMQMMVTRGLYDYRGVQYVDDSFGVAKVAGLNVDAKGLPRRWTFEGPAGGGFSDHFPVYAKFLTVPDNRTDRWVALRRASVESAEPAEGRKVDFAAVDLERVAVRAEQVPADTSLRSDAYRGKIVRVEGTVGPGRRLTVSFLGEVYDVWSFDEALRERLRERFKAGETVRFYGELGQFRDRWQFVIPDESWVK
;
A
#
# COMPACT_ATOMS: atom_id res chain seq x y z
N MET A 1 -54.64 -56.33 -30.54
CA MET A 1 -54.44 -55.48 -29.32
C MET A 1 -52.92 -55.36 -29.12
N ARG A 2 -52.36 -54.22 -29.50
CA ARG A 2 -50.91 -53.95 -29.43
C ARG A 2 -50.72 -52.96 -28.28
N ASN A 3 -50.03 -53.36 -27.21
CA ASN A 3 -49.66 -52.53 -26.08
C ASN A 3 -48.43 -51.69 -26.45
N ALA A 4 -48.58 -50.34 -26.52
CA ALA A 4 -47.50 -49.41 -26.66
C ALA A 4 -46.98 -49.05 -25.24
N TRP A 5 -45.77 -49.46 -24.93
CA TRP A 5 -45.04 -49.00 -23.76
C TRP A 5 -44.32 -47.68 -24.11
N GLN A 6 -44.75 -46.58 -23.48
CA GLN A 6 -44.03 -45.32 -23.54
C GLN A 6 -42.93 -45.34 -22.50
N TRP A 7 -41.69 -45.27 -22.95
CA TRP A 7 -40.52 -45.05 -22.09
C TRP A 7 -40.42 -43.56 -21.78
N LEU A 8 -40.64 -43.20 -20.51
CA LEU A 8 -40.38 -41.83 -19.97
C LEU A 8 -38.87 -41.74 -19.67
N VAL A 9 -38.10 -41.09 -20.54
CA VAL A 9 -36.69 -40.78 -20.26
C VAL A 9 -36.65 -39.52 -19.40
N VAL A 10 -36.42 -39.70 -18.12
CA VAL A 10 -36.13 -38.58 -17.19
C VAL A 10 -34.67 -38.15 -17.40
N PHE A 11 -34.46 -37.03 -18.07
CA PHE A 11 -33.16 -36.36 -18.08
C PHE A 11 -32.90 -35.76 -16.71
N LEU A 12 -32.17 -36.43 -15.85
CA LEU A 12 -31.51 -35.85 -14.72
C LEU A 12 -30.32 -34.99 -15.24
N GLY A 13 -30.59 -33.72 -15.49
CA GLY A 13 -29.53 -32.75 -15.74
C GLY A 13 -28.69 -32.61 -14.46
N ALA A 14 -27.52 -33.23 -14.45
CA ALA A 14 -26.50 -32.90 -13.45
C ALA A 14 -26.08 -31.45 -13.71
N VAL A 15 -26.58 -30.52 -12.90
CA VAL A 15 -26.03 -29.18 -12.81
C VAL A 15 -24.65 -29.39 -12.23
N ALA A 16 -23.64 -29.46 -13.07
CA ALA A 16 -22.25 -29.33 -12.61
C ALA A 16 -22.14 -27.95 -11.98
N SER A 17 -22.13 -27.89 -10.67
CA SER A 17 -21.76 -26.67 -9.96
C SER A 17 -20.34 -26.34 -10.39
N ALA A 18 -20.21 -25.36 -11.28
CA ALA A 18 -18.90 -24.82 -11.60
C ALA A 18 -18.28 -24.35 -10.30
N ALA A 19 -17.12 -24.89 -9.93
CA ALA A 19 -16.38 -24.40 -8.78
C ALA A 19 -16.20 -22.88 -8.97
N ALA A 20 -16.57 -22.10 -7.95
CA ALA A 20 -16.43 -20.65 -8.01
C ALA A 20 -14.96 -20.30 -8.30
N ALA A 21 -14.74 -19.45 -9.28
CA ALA A 21 -13.40 -19.00 -9.61
C ALA A 21 -12.87 -18.10 -8.48
N PRO A 22 -11.63 -18.29 -8.02
CA PRO A 22 -11.06 -17.39 -7.05
C PRO A 22 -11.04 -15.95 -7.57
N PHE A 23 -11.31 -14.99 -6.67
CA PHE A 23 -11.16 -13.56 -6.91
C PHE A 23 -10.04 -12.97 -6.06
N MET A 24 -9.49 -11.85 -6.50
CA MET A 24 -8.34 -11.24 -5.84
C MET A 24 -8.71 -9.90 -5.20
N VAL A 25 -8.26 -9.73 -3.96
CA VAL A 25 -8.28 -8.45 -3.21
C VAL A 25 -6.86 -7.93 -3.08
N VAL A 26 -6.65 -6.67 -3.46
CA VAL A 26 -5.38 -5.94 -3.32
C VAL A 26 -5.57 -4.77 -2.38
N VAL A 27 -4.61 -4.50 -1.52
CA VAL A 27 -4.52 -3.31 -0.67
C VAL A 27 -3.30 -2.52 -1.11
N TYR A 28 -3.50 -1.25 -1.47
CA TYR A 28 -2.42 -0.43 -2.03
C TYR A 28 -2.48 1.03 -1.59
N ASN A 29 -1.53 1.45 -0.77
CA ASN A 29 -1.22 2.87 -0.56
C ASN A 29 -0.44 3.37 -1.78
N VAL A 30 -0.96 4.37 -2.49
CA VAL A 30 -0.39 4.86 -3.75
C VAL A 30 0.57 6.05 -3.57
N GLU A 31 0.91 6.42 -2.33
CA GLU A 31 1.79 7.58 -2.03
C GLU A 31 1.32 8.85 -2.75
N ASN A 32 0.15 9.37 -2.35
CA ASN A 32 -0.43 10.62 -2.85
C ASN A 32 -0.77 10.62 -4.35
N LEU A 33 -1.92 10.09 -4.72
CA LEU A 33 -2.49 10.27 -6.04
C LEU A 33 -3.41 11.49 -6.06
N PHE A 34 -2.96 12.55 -6.71
CA PHE A 34 -3.65 13.83 -6.88
C PHE A 34 -4.08 14.00 -8.33
N ASP A 35 -5.14 14.79 -8.56
CA ASP A 35 -5.65 15.09 -9.89
C ASP A 35 -4.90 16.23 -10.61
N ALA A 36 -5.51 16.80 -11.64
CA ALA A 36 -4.87 17.78 -12.52
C ALA A 36 -5.47 19.20 -12.41
N ASP A 37 -6.34 19.45 -11.44
CA ASP A 37 -7.03 20.73 -11.29
C ASP A 37 -6.15 21.84 -10.67
N GLY A 38 -5.04 21.44 -10.01
CA GLY A 38 -4.07 22.32 -9.39
C GLY A 38 -4.49 22.89 -8.04
N ARG A 39 -5.42 22.23 -7.33
CA ARG A 39 -5.96 22.68 -6.03
C ARG A 39 -5.59 21.78 -4.87
N ALA A 40 -4.45 21.12 -4.92
CA ALA A 40 -4.01 20.21 -3.90
C ALA A 40 -3.82 20.86 -2.53
N ALA A 41 -4.18 20.15 -1.45
CA ALA A 41 -3.94 20.60 -0.09
C ALA A 41 -2.45 20.52 0.32
N PHE A 42 -1.65 19.74 -0.39
CA PHE A 42 -0.20 19.65 -0.17
C PHE A 42 0.57 20.56 -1.12
N GLU A 43 1.52 21.33 -0.59
CA GLU A 43 2.34 22.27 -1.35
C GLU A 43 3.12 21.58 -2.49
N ASP A 44 3.63 20.38 -2.26
CA ASP A 44 4.38 19.59 -3.26
C ASP A 44 3.52 19.18 -4.47
N TYR A 45 2.20 19.16 -4.33
CA TYR A 45 1.24 18.78 -5.38
C TYR A 45 0.56 19.98 -6.03
N GLN A 46 0.97 21.21 -5.70
CA GLN A 46 0.54 22.43 -6.39
C GLN A 46 1.18 22.54 -7.79
N PRO A 47 0.58 23.27 -8.75
CA PRO A 47 1.01 23.35 -10.15
C PRO A 47 2.48 23.74 -10.37
N ALA A 48 3.10 24.42 -9.42
CA ALA A 48 4.51 24.79 -9.49
C ALA A 48 5.46 23.56 -9.48
N ARG A 49 5.03 22.44 -8.90
CA ARG A 49 5.82 21.20 -8.80
C ARG A 49 5.14 19.99 -9.41
N TYR A 50 3.83 19.95 -9.43
CA TYR A 50 3.04 18.79 -9.89
C TYR A 50 2.26 19.17 -11.15
N SER A 51 2.82 18.85 -12.29
CA SER A 51 2.22 19.12 -13.61
C SER A 51 1.33 17.96 -14.07
N ARG A 52 0.53 18.18 -15.11
CA ARG A 52 -0.26 17.13 -15.79
C ARG A 52 0.58 15.95 -16.24
N ALA A 53 1.85 16.17 -16.58
CA ALA A 53 2.75 15.07 -16.93
C ALA A 53 3.10 14.20 -15.71
N HIS A 54 3.20 14.78 -14.52
CA HIS A 54 3.36 14.04 -13.25
C HIS A 54 2.11 13.20 -12.95
N VAL A 55 0.91 13.81 -13.07
CA VAL A 55 -0.37 13.08 -12.93
C VAL A 55 -0.41 11.89 -13.87
N LEU A 56 -0.15 12.11 -15.17
CA LEU A 56 -0.16 11.04 -16.17
C LEU A 56 0.81 9.92 -15.83
N THR A 57 2.05 10.26 -15.47
CA THR A 57 3.07 9.26 -15.09
C THR A 57 2.63 8.44 -13.89
N LYS A 58 2.09 9.09 -12.86
CA LYS A 58 1.59 8.42 -11.65
C LYS A 58 0.45 7.45 -11.98
N LEU A 59 -0.56 7.90 -12.72
CA LEU A 59 -1.68 7.08 -13.17
C LEU A 59 -1.23 5.87 -13.99
N GLN A 60 -0.31 6.09 -14.94
CA GLN A 60 0.23 5.03 -15.79
C GLN A 60 1.03 4.00 -14.99
N ASN A 61 1.83 4.43 -14.03
CA ASN A 61 2.61 3.54 -13.19
C ASN A 61 1.72 2.68 -12.30
N VAL A 62 0.73 3.28 -11.62
CA VAL A 62 -0.25 2.54 -10.81
C VAL A 62 -1.01 1.55 -11.68
N ALA A 63 -1.55 1.97 -12.83
CA ALA A 63 -2.30 1.09 -13.72
C ALA A 63 -1.42 -0.03 -14.32
N THR A 64 -0.14 0.26 -14.62
CA THR A 64 0.81 -0.76 -15.11
C THR A 64 1.10 -1.83 -14.06
N LEU A 65 1.24 -1.43 -12.80
CA LEU A 65 1.42 -2.36 -11.69
C LEU A 65 0.17 -3.23 -11.47
N LEU A 66 -1.00 -2.62 -11.50
CA LEU A 66 -2.27 -3.36 -11.36
C LEU A 66 -2.51 -4.34 -12.52
N ALA A 67 -2.03 -4.04 -13.72
CA ALA A 67 -2.09 -4.96 -14.85
C ALA A 67 -1.18 -6.20 -14.70
N GLN A 68 -0.31 -6.26 -13.69
CA GLN A 68 0.46 -7.49 -13.40
C GLN A 68 -0.41 -8.58 -12.76
N PHE A 69 -1.58 -8.22 -12.23
CA PHE A 69 -2.48 -9.17 -11.59
C PHE A 69 -3.44 -9.81 -12.62
N GLU A 70 -3.78 -11.08 -12.35
CA GLU A 70 -4.81 -11.85 -13.06
C GLU A 70 -4.68 -11.80 -14.61
N GLY A 71 -3.43 -11.92 -15.11
CA GLY A 71 -3.15 -11.96 -16.56
C GLY A 71 -3.49 -10.66 -17.30
N GLY A 72 -3.41 -9.52 -16.66
CA GLY A 72 -3.71 -8.20 -17.22
C GLY A 72 -5.14 -7.72 -16.96
N ARG A 73 -5.99 -8.58 -16.40
CA ARG A 73 -7.37 -8.21 -16.04
C ARG A 73 -7.41 -7.27 -14.83
N GLY A 74 -6.38 -7.29 -13.99
CA GLY A 74 -6.32 -6.59 -12.72
C GLY A 74 -7.14 -7.26 -11.61
N PRO A 75 -6.95 -6.84 -10.33
CA PRO A 75 -7.66 -7.41 -9.19
C PRO A 75 -9.17 -7.20 -9.26
N ASP A 76 -9.96 -8.03 -8.57
CA ASP A 76 -11.42 -7.87 -8.51
C ASP A 76 -11.86 -6.80 -7.52
N VAL A 77 -11.07 -6.63 -6.44
CA VAL A 77 -11.24 -5.59 -5.42
C VAL A 77 -9.89 -4.93 -5.14
N ILE A 78 -9.89 -3.60 -5.04
CA ILE A 78 -8.70 -2.83 -4.67
C ILE A 78 -9.08 -1.85 -3.56
N LEU A 79 -8.38 -1.93 -2.44
CA LEU A 79 -8.50 -1.00 -1.32
C LEU A 79 -7.34 -0.01 -1.40
N PHE A 80 -7.62 1.19 -1.85
CA PHE A 80 -6.61 2.23 -2.06
C PHE A 80 -6.56 3.20 -0.89
N GLN A 81 -5.35 3.65 -0.53
CA GLN A 81 -5.08 4.74 0.39
C GLN A 81 -4.31 5.85 -0.32
N GLU A 82 -4.42 7.06 0.22
CA GLU A 82 -3.74 8.27 -0.26
C GLU A 82 -4.22 8.78 -1.63
N PHE A 83 -5.50 8.61 -1.92
CA PHE A 83 -6.14 9.43 -2.95
C PHE A 83 -6.41 10.82 -2.41
N GLU A 84 -6.34 11.81 -3.28
CA GLU A 84 -6.75 13.17 -2.95
C GLU A 84 -8.18 13.20 -2.41
N ALA A 85 -8.37 13.94 -1.32
CA ALA A 85 -9.70 14.37 -0.95
C ALA A 85 -10.01 15.62 -1.78
N ASP A 86 -10.78 15.45 -2.85
CA ASP A 86 -11.08 16.51 -3.81
C ASP A 86 -11.42 17.83 -3.12
N ALA A 87 -10.57 18.83 -3.30
CA ALA A 87 -10.69 20.14 -2.68
C ALA A 87 -11.51 21.13 -3.54
N THR A 88 -12.03 20.71 -4.68
CA THR A 88 -12.82 21.54 -5.58
C THR A 88 -14.16 21.92 -4.92
N PRO A 89 -14.48 23.21 -4.76
CA PRO A 89 -15.73 23.62 -4.14
C PRO A 89 -16.95 23.10 -4.91
N GLY A 90 -17.80 22.34 -4.21
CA GLY A 90 -19.01 21.76 -4.81
C GLY A 90 -18.76 20.44 -5.56
N ALA A 91 -17.58 19.86 -5.47
CA ALA A 91 -17.30 18.55 -6.00
C ALA A 91 -18.30 17.51 -5.46
N THR A 92 -18.76 16.64 -6.34
CA THR A 92 -19.67 15.53 -6.02
C THR A 92 -19.02 14.23 -6.46
N ALA A 93 -19.44 13.12 -5.84
CA ALA A 93 -18.98 11.81 -6.26
C ALA A 93 -19.19 11.61 -7.77
N PRO A 94 -18.14 11.28 -8.54
CA PRO A 94 -18.21 11.23 -9.99
C PRO A 94 -19.08 10.08 -10.49
N ASP A 95 -19.88 10.33 -11.52
CA ASP A 95 -20.49 9.24 -12.31
C ASP A 95 -19.41 8.64 -13.23
N CYS A 96 -18.67 7.68 -12.69
CA CYS A 96 -17.57 7.01 -13.38
C CYS A 96 -17.99 6.35 -14.68
N ASP A 97 -19.21 5.80 -14.77
CA ASP A 97 -19.74 5.20 -16.00
C ASP A 97 -20.01 6.27 -17.07
N ALA A 98 -20.53 7.43 -16.69
CA ALA A 98 -20.71 8.55 -17.63
C ALA A 98 -19.36 9.08 -18.13
N ILE A 99 -18.36 9.17 -17.26
CA ILE A 99 -17.00 9.59 -17.61
C ILE A 99 -16.38 8.60 -18.63
N LEU A 100 -16.42 7.31 -18.35
CA LEU A 100 -15.90 6.30 -19.28
C LEU A 100 -16.62 6.32 -20.62
N ARG A 101 -17.94 6.51 -20.65
CA ARG A 101 -18.70 6.69 -21.90
C ARG A 101 -18.29 7.94 -22.67
N ARG A 102 -18.19 9.08 -21.97
CA ARG A 102 -17.80 10.37 -22.57
C ARG A 102 -16.43 10.28 -23.25
N TYR A 103 -15.48 9.62 -22.61
CA TYR A 103 -14.09 9.53 -23.10
C TYR A 103 -13.74 8.17 -23.71
N ALA A 104 -14.73 7.38 -24.16
CA ALA A 104 -14.50 6.02 -24.68
C ALA A 104 -13.52 5.96 -25.87
N GLY A 105 -13.49 6.99 -26.71
CA GLY A 105 -12.58 7.08 -27.87
C GLY A 105 -11.32 7.92 -27.61
N VAL A 106 -11.05 8.33 -26.38
CA VAL A 106 -9.94 9.20 -26.02
C VAL A 106 -9.10 8.51 -24.96
N ARG A 107 -7.80 8.37 -25.17
CA ARG A 107 -6.90 7.80 -24.17
C ARG A 107 -6.54 8.79 -23.08
N ILE A 108 -6.15 8.31 -21.90
CA ILE A 108 -5.75 9.15 -20.77
C ILE A 108 -4.58 10.08 -21.13
N GLU A 109 -3.66 9.63 -22.01
CA GLU A 109 -2.55 10.43 -22.51
C GLU A 109 -3.03 11.62 -23.33
N GLU A 110 -4.09 11.45 -24.10
CA GLU A 110 -4.70 12.55 -24.89
C GLU A 110 -5.48 13.50 -24.00
N MET A 111 -6.21 12.95 -22.97
CA MET A 111 -6.99 13.76 -22.02
C MET A 111 -6.08 14.71 -21.24
N LEU A 112 -4.98 14.21 -20.68
CA LEU A 112 -4.02 15.03 -19.92
C LEU A 112 -3.02 15.77 -20.81
N GLY A 113 -3.02 15.51 -22.12
CA GLY A 113 -2.19 16.13 -23.15
C GLY A 113 -2.94 17.12 -24.04
N ALA A 114 -3.07 16.76 -25.32
CA ALA A 114 -3.61 17.65 -26.36
C ALA A 114 -5.11 17.96 -26.22
N LYS A 115 -5.88 17.13 -25.51
CA LYS A 115 -7.33 17.30 -25.29
C LYS A 115 -7.66 17.77 -23.88
N PHE A 116 -6.69 18.33 -23.16
CA PHE A 116 -6.92 18.86 -21.82
C PHE A 116 -7.76 20.13 -21.88
N ASP A 117 -8.87 20.12 -21.17
CA ASP A 117 -9.79 21.23 -21.00
C ASP A 117 -10.27 21.31 -19.55
N ASP A 118 -11.09 22.30 -19.22
CA ASP A 118 -11.63 22.48 -17.87
C ASP A 118 -12.43 21.26 -17.39
N ALA A 119 -13.10 20.56 -18.30
CA ALA A 119 -13.88 19.37 -17.95
C ALA A 119 -13.00 18.16 -17.64
N VAL A 120 -11.80 18.07 -18.18
CA VAL A 120 -10.79 17.08 -17.80
C VAL A 120 -10.07 17.50 -16.53
N ALA A 121 -9.79 18.79 -16.35
CA ALA A 121 -9.20 19.33 -15.13
C ALA A 121 -10.06 19.04 -13.89
N ASP A 122 -11.39 19.12 -14.03
CA ASP A 122 -12.37 18.89 -12.96
C ASP A 122 -12.64 17.38 -12.67
N LEU A 123 -11.89 16.47 -13.29
CA LEU A 123 -12.01 15.02 -13.00
C LEU A 123 -11.15 14.64 -11.79
N PRO A 124 -11.75 14.06 -10.75
CA PRO A 124 -11.01 13.64 -9.56
C PRO A 124 -10.05 12.47 -9.86
N ALA A 125 -9.04 12.32 -9.01
CA ALA A 125 -7.94 11.37 -9.18
C ALA A 125 -8.41 9.93 -9.41
N GLU A 126 -9.48 9.48 -8.73
CA GLU A 126 -10.04 8.13 -8.90
C GLU A 126 -10.69 7.92 -10.26
N ALA A 127 -11.32 8.95 -10.83
CA ALA A 127 -11.90 8.87 -12.18
C ALA A 127 -10.79 8.82 -13.25
N LEU A 128 -9.74 9.60 -13.07
CA LEU A 128 -8.56 9.56 -13.94
C LEU A 128 -7.85 8.20 -13.88
N LEU A 129 -7.69 7.61 -12.68
CA LEU A 129 -7.11 6.27 -12.55
C LEU A 129 -8.00 5.20 -13.17
N LEU A 130 -9.31 5.26 -12.96
CA LEU A 130 -10.26 4.33 -13.58
C LEU A 130 -10.14 4.37 -15.11
N LYS A 131 -10.01 5.57 -15.68
CA LYS A 131 -9.80 5.73 -17.14
C LYS A 131 -8.47 5.13 -17.58
N ALA A 132 -7.37 5.39 -16.87
CA ALA A 132 -6.06 4.82 -17.16
C ALA A 132 -6.06 3.28 -17.11
N MET A 133 -6.81 2.70 -16.16
CA MET A 133 -7.04 1.26 -16.06
C MET A 133 -7.88 0.73 -17.19
N ALA A 134 -8.99 1.39 -17.55
CA ALA A 134 -9.87 1.01 -18.64
C ALA A 134 -9.14 1.02 -19.99
N ASP A 135 -8.24 1.98 -20.22
CA ASP A 135 -7.40 2.06 -21.43
C ASP A 135 -6.43 0.88 -21.58
N ARG A 136 -6.20 0.13 -20.50
CA ARG A 136 -5.43 -1.11 -20.48
C ARG A 136 -6.27 -2.38 -20.42
N GLY A 137 -7.59 -2.25 -20.58
CA GLY A 137 -8.52 -3.38 -20.55
C GLY A 137 -9.00 -3.80 -19.16
N MET A 138 -8.58 -3.11 -18.11
CA MET A 138 -9.07 -3.34 -16.75
C MET A 138 -10.40 -2.62 -16.54
N THR A 139 -11.51 -3.29 -16.80
CA THR A 139 -12.85 -2.71 -16.83
C THR A 139 -13.79 -3.34 -15.80
N GLY A 140 -15.02 -2.81 -15.70
CA GLY A 140 -16.09 -3.34 -14.87
C GLY A 140 -16.03 -2.91 -13.41
N TYR A 141 -15.18 -1.94 -13.04
CA TYR A 141 -15.10 -1.45 -11.68
C TYR A 141 -16.20 -0.43 -11.35
N ARG A 142 -16.72 -0.55 -10.15
CA ARG A 142 -17.40 0.51 -9.41
C ARG A 142 -16.39 1.18 -8.51
N VAL A 143 -16.44 2.50 -8.45
CA VAL A 143 -15.56 3.33 -7.61
C VAL A 143 -16.35 3.86 -6.44
N ILE A 144 -15.84 3.64 -5.24
CA ILE A 144 -16.44 4.10 -3.99
C ILE A 144 -15.41 4.96 -3.27
N VAL A 145 -15.75 6.22 -3.05
CA VAL A 145 -14.88 7.20 -2.38
C VAL A 145 -15.34 7.37 -0.94
N GLY A 146 -14.40 7.34 -0.01
CA GLY A 146 -14.66 7.62 1.40
C GLY A 146 -14.97 9.10 1.62
N GLU A 147 -15.94 9.38 2.47
CA GLU A 147 -16.28 10.75 2.84
C GLU A 147 -15.12 11.40 3.62
N ASN A 148 -14.82 12.67 3.31
CA ASN A 148 -13.83 13.46 4.03
C ASN A 148 -14.42 14.01 5.33
N ILE A 149 -14.81 13.11 6.24
CA ILE A 149 -15.37 13.42 7.55
C ILE A 149 -14.39 13.05 8.67
N THR A 150 -14.40 13.83 9.74
CA THR A 150 -13.52 13.63 10.88
C THR A 150 -14.31 13.54 12.18
N ALA A 151 -13.77 12.80 13.15
CA ALA A 151 -14.33 12.75 14.50
C ALA A 151 -14.11 14.08 15.25
N ALA A 152 -14.93 14.32 16.27
CA ALA A 152 -14.74 15.42 17.18
C ALA A 152 -13.34 15.39 17.81
N GLY A 153 -12.67 16.53 17.86
CA GLY A 153 -11.29 16.65 18.35
C GLY A 153 -10.23 16.55 17.27
N THR A 154 -10.58 16.31 16.01
CA THR A 154 -9.65 16.41 14.88
C THR A 154 -9.25 17.86 14.64
N THR A 155 -7.93 18.10 14.53
CA THR A 155 -7.35 19.43 14.43
C THR A 155 -6.89 19.81 13.03
N ARG A 156 -6.92 18.88 12.07
CA ARG A 156 -6.40 19.07 10.70
C ARG A 156 -7.45 18.76 9.64
N ALA A 157 -7.48 19.58 8.59
CA ALA A 157 -8.11 19.19 7.34
C ALA A 157 -7.36 17.99 6.74
N LEU A 158 -8.10 17.04 6.18
CA LEU A 158 -7.52 15.85 5.57
C LEU A 158 -7.35 16.10 4.06
N ALA A 159 -6.13 15.91 3.59
CA ALA A 159 -5.79 16.06 2.17
C ALA A 159 -6.06 14.78 1.36
N GLN A 160 -6.39 13.68 2.04
CA GLN A 160 -6.47 12.36 1.43
C GLN A 160 -7.68 11.59 1.95
N THR A 161 -8.18 10.67 1.12
CA THR A 161 -9.25 9.74 1.47
C THR A 161 -8.89 8.30 1.09
N CYS A 162 -9.71 7.35 1.56
CA CYS A 162 -9.69 5.95 1.14
C CYS A 162 -10.65 5.75 -0.03
N VAL A 163 -10.25 4.94 -1.01
CA VAL A 163 -11.06 4.62 -2.19
C VAL A 163 -11.12 3.11 -2.39
N VAL A 164 -12.26 2.58 -2.78
CA VAL A 164 -12.43 1.16 -3.13
C VAL A 164 -12.85 1.04 -4.58
N PHE A 165 -12.10 0.24 -5.34
CA PHE A 165 -12.52 -0.21 -6.67
C PHE A 165 -12.97 -1.66 -6.55
N THR A 166 -14.16 -1.98 -7.05
CA THR A 166 -14.70 -3.34 -7.01
C THR A 166 -15.51 -3.68 -8.25
N ARG A 167 -15.40 -4.92 -8.72
CA ARG A 167 -16.27 -5.47 -9.78
C ARG A 167 -17.58 -6.03 -9.25
N PHE A 168 -17.67 -6.21 -7.94
CA PHE A 168 -18.84 -6.78 -7.31
C PHE A 168 -19.96 -5.75 -7.08
N PRO A 169 -21.23 -6.17 -7.07
CA PRO A 169 -22.35 -5.31 -6.70
C PRO A 169 -22.19 -4.73 -5.28
N VAL A 170 -22.25 -3.42 -5.16
CA VAL A 170 -22.20 -2.71 -3.88
C VAL A 170 -23.59 -2.68 -3.27
N LYS A 171 -23.72 -3.10 -2.00
CA LYS A 171 -24.97 -3.17 -1.25
C LYS A 171 -25.10 -2.07 -0.20
N ALA A 172 -24.01 -1.63 0.39
CA ALA A 172 -23.99 -0.53 1.35
C ALA A 172 -22.60 0.11 1.41
N VAL A 173 -22.57 1.39 1.72
CA VAL A 173 -21.36 2.18 1.93
C VAL A 173 -21.52 2.97 3.22
N ARG A 174 -20.48 3.05 4.03
CA ARG A 174 -20.38 3.89 5.22
C ARG A 174 -18.98 4.42 5.40
N SER A 175 -18.86 5.67 5.82
CA SER A 175 -17.60 6.25 6.27
C SER A 175 -17.67 6.45 7.78
N HIS A 176 -16.69 5.89 8.51
CA HIS A 176 -16.62 6.01 9.96
C HIS A 176 -15.55 7.03 10.30
N PRO A 177 -15.95 8.20 10.87
CA PRO A 177 -14.99 9.26 11.20
C PRO A 177 -14.01 8.80 12.27
N THR A 178 -12.75 9.17 12.10
CA THR A 178 -11.65 8.89 13.04
C THR A 178 -11.00 10.18 13.52
N VAL A 179 -10.28 10.12 14.63
CA VAL A 179 -9.53 11.25 15.18
C VAL A 179 -8.20 11.36 14.43
N ASP A 180 -7.86 12.54 13.90
CA ASP A 180 -6.60 12.86 13.22
C ASP A 180 -6.13 11.85 12.16
N ALA A 181 -7.08 11.11 11.58
CA ALA A 181 -6.86 10.18 10.47
C ALA A 181 -8.05 10.20 9.51
N ARG A 182 -7.91 9.56 8.34
CA ARG A 182 -8.96 9.46 7.33
C ARG A 182 -10.09 8.59 7.85
N ALA A 183 -11.33 8.89 7.48
CA ALA A 183 -12.46 8.05 7.82
C ALA A 183 -12.24 6.61 7.31
N ILE A 184 -12.61 5.62 8.11
CA ILE A 184 -12.57 4.23 7.70
C ILE A 184 -13.71 3.99 6.73
N LEU A 185 -13.41 3.54 5.51
CA LEU A 185 -14.41 3.26 4.49
C LEU A 185 -14.88 1.81 4.58
N GLU A 186 -16.15 1.61 4.96
CA GLU A 186 -16.86 0.32 4.93
C GLU A 186 -17.64 0.19 3.62
N VAL A 187 -17.37 -0.86 2.87
CA VAL A 187 -18.12 -1.21 1.66
C VAL A 187 -18.64 -2.64 1.81
N LYS A 188 -19.95 -2.83 1.77
CA LYS A 188 -20.56 -4.15 1.70
C LYS A 188 -20.83 -4.49 0.25
N VAL A 189 -20.22 -5.57 -0.23
CA VAL A 189 -20.43 -6.11 -1.59
C VAL A 189 -21.15 -7.46 -1.54
N GLU A 190 -21.60 -7.90 -2.70
CA GLU A 190 -22.16 -9.24 -2.89
C GLU A 190 -21.33 -10.00 -3.92
N VAL A 191 -20.79 -11.14 -3.51
CA VAL A 191 -19.99 -12.04 -4.35
C VAL A 191 -20.77 -13.32 -4.53
N ASP A 192 -21.25 -13.61 -5.74
CA ASP A 192 -22.08 -14.79 -6.04
C ASP A 192 -23.27 -15.00 -5.09
N GLY A 193 -23.89 -13.90 -4.65
CA GLY A 193 -25.00 -13.90 -3.69
C GLY A 193 -24.57 -13.91 -2.22
N ALA A 194 -23.28 -14.06 -1.90
CA ALA A 194 -22.76 -14.00 -0.52
C ALA A 194 -22.35 -12.57 -0.17
N PRO A 195 -22.74 -12.08 1.04
CA PRO A 195 -22.32 -10.76 1.51
C PRO A 195 -20.87 -10.79 1.98
N LEU A 196 -20.07 -9.81 1.56
CA LEU A 196 -18.71 -9.58 2.02
C LEU A 196 -18.55 -8.13 2.49
N TYR A 197 -18.00 -7.92 3.68
CA TYR A 197 -17.68 -6.61 4.21
C TYR A 197 -16.21 -6.30 3.97
N LEU A 198 -15.94 -5.15 3.39
CA LEU A 198 -14.62 -4.61 3.12
C LEU A 198 -14.42 -3.36 3.97
N PHE A 199 -13.37 -3.31 4.78
CA PHE A 199 -12.95 -2.12 5.50
C PHE A 199 -11.63 -1.62 4.96
N ASN A 200 -11.63 -0.41 4.41
CA ASN A 200 -10.43 0.26 3.94
C ASN A 200 -9.96 1.29 4.96
N ASN A 201 -8.74 1.13 5.45
CA ASN A 201 -8.17 1.88 6.57
C ASN A 201 -6.95 2.67 6.12
N HIS A 202 -6.81 3.89 6.67
CA HIS A 202 -5.55 4.62 6.64
C HIS A 202 -5.40 5.40 7.95
N TRP A 203 -4.69 4.79 8.90
CA TRP A 203 -4.58 5.30 10.27
C TRP A 203 -3.49 6.36 10.41
N LYS A 204 -3.37 6.92 11.62
CA LYS A 204 -2.38 7.94 11.94
C LYS A 204 -0.95 7.45 11.73
N SER A 205 -0.16 8.17 10.93
CA SER A 205 1.26 7.87 10.67
C SER A 205 2.14 8.03 11.90
N GLY A 206 3.35 7.43 11.87
CA GLY A 206 4.33 7.47 12.94
C GLY A 206 4.36 6.18 13.78
N ALA A 207 4.59 5.02 13.13
CA ALA A 207 4.47 3.69 13.72
C ALA A 207 5.23 3.49 15.05
N SER A 208 6.41 4.05 15.21
CA SER A 208 7.24 3.86 16.41
C SER A 208 6.99 4.90 17.52
N ASP A 209 6.09 5.86 17.31
CA ASP A 209 5.85 6.95 18.26
C ASP A 209 4.66 6.62 19.18
N PRO A 210 4.86 6.52 20.52
CA PRO A 210 3.78 6.27 21.48
C PRO A 210 2.67 7.34 21.45
N VAL A 211 2.99 8.58 21.10
CA VAL A 211 2.00 9.67 21.03
C VAL A 211 1.01 9.41 19.88
N THR A 212 1.52 9.02 18.72
CA THR A 212 0.67 8.68 17.57
C THR A 212 -0.02 7.33 17.76
N GLU A 213 0.55 6.40 18.54
CA GLU A 213 -0.13 5.14 18.88
C GLU A 213 -1.42 5.38 19.67
N ALA A 214 -1.43 6.35 20.57
CA ALA A 214 -2.66 6.71 21.29
C ALA A 214 -3.79 7.10 20.33
N VAL A 215 -3.46 7.80 19.24
CA VAL A 215 -4.44 8.12 18.17
C VAL A 215 -4.86 6.86 17.40
N ARG A 216 -3.93 5.97 17.06
CA ARG A 216 -4.23 4.69 16.39
C ARG A 216 -5.10 3.78 17.25
N VAL A 217 -4.96 3.82 18.56
CA VAL A 217 -5.84 3.13 19.50
C VAL A 217 -7.29 3.64 19.36
N GLU A 218 -7.50 4.96 19.23
CA GLU A 218 -8.86 5.51 18.99
C GLU A 218 -9.40 5.11 17.60
N ASN A 219 -8.54 5.12 16.55
CA ASN A 219 -8.94 4.62 15.23
C ASN A 219 -9.36 3.13 15.31
N ALA A 220 -8.59 2.33 16.05
CA ALA A 220 -8.90 0.92 16.28
C ALA A 220 -10.21 0.71 17.05
N LYS A 221 -10.51 1.54 18.05
CA LYS A 221 -11.78 1.48 18.80
C LYS A 221 -12.99 1.74 17.89
N THR A 222 -12.89 2.74 17.00
CA THR A 222 -13.94 3.02 16.00
C THR A 222 -14.20 1.79 15.13
N LEU A 223 -13.15 1.18 14.57
CA LEU A 223 -13.27 -0.02 13.75
C LEU A 223 -13.80 -1.21 14.55
N ARG A 224 -13.29 -1.43 15.77
CA ARG A 224 -13.72 -2.53 16.65
C ARG A 224 -15.18 -2.42 17.04
N GLN A 225 -15.67 -1.21 17.32
CA GLN A 225 -17.08 -1.00 17.63
C GLN A 225 -17.96 -1.48 16.47
N ARG A 226 -17.67 -1.02 15.25
CA ARG A 226 -18.43 -1.40 14.06
C ARG A 226 -18.34 -2.90 13.76
N LEU A 227 -17.14 -3.46 13.84
CA LEU A 227 -16.95 -4.90 13.66
C LEU A 227 -17.75 -5.71 14.68
N SER A 228 -17.80 -5.27 15.93
CA SER A 228 -18.59 -5.92 16.99
C SER A 228 -20.08 -5.89 16.72
N GLU A 229 -20.60 -4.83 16.08
CA GLU A 229 -22.01 -4.77 15.65
C GLU A 229 -22.31 -5.82 14.57
N ILE A 230 -21.43 -5.94 13.56
CA ILE A 230 -21.55 -6.93 12.49
C ILE A 230 -21.49 -8.34 13.06
N LEU A 231 -20.47 -8.65 13.86
CA LEU A 231 -20.26 -9.99 14.43
C LEU A 231 -21.30 -10.38 15.49
N ARG A 232 -21.97 -9.41 16.11
CA ARG A 232 -23.11 -9.69 16.99
C ARG A 232 -24.35 -10.08 16.18
N ALA A 233 -24.53 -9.50 15.01
CA ALA A 233 -25.63 -9.85 14.11
C ALA A 233 -25.39 -11.18 13.37
N ASP A 234 -24.16 -11.41 12.92
CA ASP A 234 -23.71 -12.68 12.34
C ASP A 234 -22.30 -13.02 12.85
N PRO A 235 -22.17 -13.97 13.77
CA PRO A 235 -20.89 -14.37 14.33
C PRO A 235 -19.86 -14.93 13.32
N ASN A 236 -20.34 -15.31 12.15
CA ASN A 236 -19.52 -15.83 11.05
C ASN A 236 -19.60 -14.89 9.82
N ALA A 237 -19.83 -13.61 10.03
CA ALA A 237 -19.77 -12.64 8.92
C ALA A 237 -18.41 -12.63 8.24
N ASP A 238 -18.44 -12.63 6.91
CA ASP A 238 -17.25 -12.54 6.06
C ASP A 238 -16.77 -11.09 6.02
N VAL A 239 -15.63 -10.81 6.67
CA VAL A 239 -15.09 -9.46 6.78
C VAL A 239 -13.60 -9.45 6.45
N ILE A 240 -13.20 -8.58 5.55
CA ILE A 240 -11.81 -8.25 5.23
C ILE A 240 -11.52 -6.84 5.73
N LEU A 241 -10.51 -6.71 6.58
CA LEU A 241 -9.98 -5.43 7.01
C LEU A 241 -8.64 -5.22 6.31
N GLY A 242 -8.57 -4.29 5.38
CA GLY A 242 -7.35 -3.94 4.66
C GLY A 242 -6.98 -2.47 4.83
N GLY A 243 -5.72 -2.13 4.59
CA GLY A 243 -5.27 -0.74 4.56
C GLY A 243 -3.86 -0.53 5.05
N ASP A 244 -3.49 0.73 5.13
CA ASP A 244 -2.31 1.20 5.84
C ASP A 244 -2.69 1.50 7.29
N PHE A 245 -2.37 0.57 8.17
CA PHE A 245 -2.65 0.71 9.59
C PHE A 245 -1.59 1.54 10.33
N ASN A 246 -0.52 1.94 9.64
CA ASN A 246 0.61 2.64 10.24
C ASN A 246 1.10 1.97 11.54
N SER A 247 0.89 0.67 11.63
CA SER A 247 1.29 -0.24 12.72
C SER A 247 1.74 -1.55 12.09
N HIS A 248 2.70 -2.22 12.71
CA HIS A 248 3.14 -3.53 12.22
C HIS A 248 2.16 -4.63 12.64
N HIS A 249 2.12 -5.78 11.93
CA HIS A 249 1.31 -6.92 12.30
C HIS A 249 1.59 -7.44 13.72
N ASN A 250 2.85 -7.32 14.17
CA ASN A 250 3.34 -7.66 15.51
C ASN A 250 3.69 -6.42 16.34
N HIS A 251 2.88 -5.36 16.24
CA HIS A 251 3.20 -4.02 16.76
C HIS A 251 3.47 -4.00 18.25
N LYS A 252 2.64 -4.70 19.05
CA LYS A 252 2.82 -4.85 20.50
C LYS A 252 4.15 -5.48 20.86
N ARG A 253 4.57 -6.48 20.09
CA ARG A 253 5.84 -7.17 20.32
C ARG A 253 7.05 -6.31 19.99
N ARG A 254 6.98 -5.52 18.90
CA ARG A 254 8.04 -4.57 18.53
C ARG A 254 8.13 -3.40 19.51
N ASN A 255 7.02 -3.04 20.16
CA ASN A 255 6.92 -1.88 21.06
C ASN A 255 6.37 -2.30 22.42
N PRO A 256 7.12 -3.11 23.21
CA PRO A 256 6.63 -3.66 24.47
C PRO A 256 6.34 -2.60 25.53
N ALA A 257 6.94 -1.42 25.43
CA ALA A 257 6.69 -0.28 26.32
C ALA A 257 5.34 0.40 26.07
N MET A 258 4.70 0.21 24.92
CA MET A 258 3.35 0.71 24.67
C MET A 258 2.33 -0.11 25.47
N ALA A 259 1.60 0.55 26.38
CA ALA A 259 0.64 -0.13 27.25
C ALA A 259 -0.46 -0.85 26.46
N VAL A 260 -0.99 -0.19 25.43
CA VAL A 260 -2.04 -0.69 24.54
C VAL A 260 -1.66 -0.34 23.11
N THR A 261 -1.90 -1.27 22.18
CA THR A 261 -1.73 -1.05 20.74
C THR A 261 -3.06 -1.23 20.00
N GLY A 262 -3.26 -0.45 18.94
CA GLY A 262 -4.49 -0.49 18.15
C GLY A 262 -4.69 -1.84 17.47
N VAL A 263 -3.69 -2.33 16.76
CA VAL A 263 -3.79 -3.54 15.93
C VAL A 263 -3.89 -4.81 16.80
N ASN A 264 -2.98 -5.02 17.75
CA ASN A 264 -2.96 -6.27 18.50
C ASN A 264 -3.92 -6.27 19.70
N ASP A 265 -3.90 -5.23 20.54
CA ASP A 265 -4.70 -5.25 21.78
C ASP A 265 -6.17 -4.86 21.53
N VAL A 266 -6.45 -3.84 20.72
CA VAL A 266 -7.82 -3.38 20.47
C VAL A 266 -8.52 -4.22 19.40
N LEU A 267 -7.91 -4.43 18.24
CA LEU A 267 -8.51 -5.24 17.18
C LEU A 267 -8.38 -6.74 17.44
N GLY A 268 -7.47 -7.18 18.30
CA GLY A 268 -7.21 -8.61 18.50
C GLY A 268 -6.61 -9.28 17.27
N SER A 269 -5.80 -8.54 16.51
CA SER A 269 -5.06 -9.08 15.36
C SER A 269 -3.94 -9.99 15.85
N GLN A 270 -3.92 -11.22 15.36
CA GLN A 270 -2.97 -12.26 15.79
C GLN A 270 -2.67 -13.27 14.66
N GLY A 271 -1.68 -14.15 14.91
CA GLY A 271 -1.20 -15.13 13.95
C GLY A 271 -1.57 -16.59 14.25
N ASN A 272 -2.39 -16.86 15.25
CA ASN A 272 -2.84 -18.22 15.55
C ASN A 272 -4.19 -18.49 14.90
N GLU A 273 -4.19 -19.09 13.73
CA GLU A 273 -5.40 -19.39 12.95
C GLU A 273 -6.40 -20.26 13.70
N LEU A 274 -5.91 -21.26 14.46
CA LEU A 274 -6.77 -22.15 15.23
C LEU A 274 -7.49 -21.40 16.37
N ALA A 275 -6.80 -20.44 17.01
CA ALA A 275 -7.40 -19.60 18.03
C ALA A 275 -8.48 -18.69 17.41
N VAL A 276 -8.21 -18.07 16.26
CA VAL A 276 -9.17 -17.20 15.57
C VAL A 276 -10.44 -17.95 15.18
N ARG A 277 -10.36 -19.19 14.76
CA ARG A 277 -11.53 -20.02 14.48
C ARG A 277 -12.42 -20.24 15.71
N GLY A 278 -11.83 -20.30 16.90
CA GLY A 278 -12.51 -20.50 18.18
C GLY A 278 -13.14 -19.24 18.78
N THR A 279 -12.87 -18.05 18.25
CA THR A 279 -13.32 -16.79 18.83
C THR A 279 -13.99 -15.87 17.80
N GLN A 280 -14.95 -15.07 18.25
CA GLN A 280 -15.57 -14.01 17.43
C GLN A 280 -14.83 -12.67 17.55
N ARG A 281 -13.89 -12.58 18.49
CA ARG A 281 -13.18 -11.34 18.77
C ARG A 281 -11.95 -11.15 17.91
N ASP A 282 -11.17 -12.21 17.76
CA ASP A 282 -9.84 -12.11 17.17
C ASP A 282 -9.89 -12.13 15.65
N LEU A 283 -8.88 -11.52 15.06
CA LEU A 283 -8.69 -11.43 13.62
C LEU A 283 -7.40 -12.14 13.24
N TYR A 284 -7.45 -12.94 12.18
CA TYR A 284 -6.25 -13.52 11.63
C TYR A 284 -5.55 -12.48 10.73
N ASN A 285 -4.29 -12.22 10.99
CA ASN A 285 -3.48 -11.33 10.18
C ASN A 285 -2.67 -12.13 9.15
N LEU A 286 -2.91 -11.88 7.88
CA LEU A 286 -2.34 -12.68 6.80
C LEU A 286 -0.80 -12.57 6.69
N TRP A 287 -0.18 -11.58 7.32
CA TRP A 287 1.29 -11.54 7.41
C TRP A 287 1.92 -12.77 8.05
N PHE A 288 1.18 -13.47 8.92
CA PHE A 288 1.70 -14.66 9.58
C PHE A 288 1.84 -15.87 8.65
N GLU A 289 1.26 -15.84 7.47
CA GLU A 289 1.45 -16.89 6.46
C GLU A 289 2.80 -16.82 5.75
N LEU A 290 3.36 -15.62 5.63
CA LEU A 290 4.64 -15.45 4.98
C LEU A 290 5.80 -15.80 5.93
N PRO A 291 6.87 -16.44 5.43
CA PRO A 291 8.14 -16.53 6.13
C PRO A 291 8.64 -15.14 6.53
N VAL A 292 9.33 -15.04 7.66
CA VAL A 292 9.81 -13.74 8.18
C VAL A 292 10.67 -12.99 7.15
N GLU A 293 11.47 -13.71 6.38
CA GLU A 293 12.35 -13.20 5.33
C GLU A 293 11.60 -12.59 4.12
N GLU A 294 10.33 -12.90 3.93
CA GLU A 294 9.50 -12.38 2.84
C GLU A 294 8.63 -11.19 3.29
N ARG A 295 8.47 -11.00 4.60
CA ARG A 295 7.62 -9.95 5.15
C ARG A 295 8.22 -8.57 4.92
N GLY A 296 7.41 -7.66 4.39
CA GLY A 296 7.78 -6.27 4.20
C GLY A 296 7.02 -5.62 3.06
N SER A 297 6.15 -4.65 3.40
CA SER A 297 5.44 -3.78 2.44
C SER A 297 6.13 -2.44 2.26
N ASP A 298 6.93 -2.03 3.24
CA ASP A 298 7.60 -0.74 3.33
C ASP A 298 8.95 -0.90 4.03
N ALA A 299 9.76 0.14 4.01
CA ALA A 299 11.00 0.14 4.78
C ALA A 299 11.29 1.53 5.37
N TYR A 300 11.70 1.55 6.62
CA TYR A 300 12.05 2.77 7.32
C TYR A 300 13.37 2.61 8.07
N ARG A 301 14.34 3.50 7.83
CA ARG A 301 15.67 3.51 8.48
C ARG A 301 16.40 2.16 8.44
N GLY A 302 16.27 1.43 7.33
CA GLY A 302 16.94 0.14 7.14
C GLY A 302 16.22 -1.06 7.75
N GLU A 303 14.97 -0.90 8.19
CA GLU A 303 14.12 -1.98 8.68
C GLU A 303 12.88 -2.13 7.81
N TRP A 304 12.52 -3.38 7.53
CA TRP A 304 11.28 -3.70 6.86
C TRP A 304 10.07 -3.49 7.80
N GLY A 305 9.07 -2.80 7.27
CA GLY A 305 7.77 -2.62 7.87
C GLY A 305 6.69 -3.51 7.26
N THR A 306 5.58 -3.64 7.98
CA THR A 306 4.38 -4.36 7.55
C THR A 306 3.15 -3.48 7.80
N LEU A 307 3.24 -2.21 7.38
CA LEU A 307 2.19 -1.22 7.65
C LEU A 307 0.95 -1.46 6.80
N MET A 308 1.15 -1.97 5.56
CA MET A 308 0.06 -2.48 4.73
C MET A 308 -0.37 -3.83 5.28
N GLN A 309 -1.64 -3.96 5.69
CA GLN A 309 -2.12 -5.19 6.30
C GLN A 309 -3.43 -5.66 5.67
N MET A 310 -3.66 -6.95 5.78
CA MET A 310 -4.94 -7.60 5.52
C MET A 310 -5.25 -8.54 6.68
N MET A 311 -6.40 -8.35 7.32
CA MET A 311 -6.88 -9.17 8.43
C MET A 311 -8.26 -9.70 8.09
N VAL A 312 -8.56 -10.90 8.55
CA VAL A 312 -9.80 -11.59 8.23
C VAL A 312 -10.49 -12.12 9.50
N THR A 313 -11.83 -12.17 9.44
CA THR A 313 -12.65 -12.79 10.49
C THR A 313 -12.71 -14.31 10.32
N ARG A 314 -13.17 -14.99 11.36
CA ARG A 314 -13.38 -16.45 11.33
C ARG A 314 -14.37 -16.92 10.25
N GLY A 315 -15.31 -16.07 9.81
CA GLY A 315 -16.24 -16.39 8.74
C GLY A 315 -15.56 -16.80 7.45
N LEU A 316 -14.41 -16.17 7.14
CA LEU A 316 -13.63 -16.49 5.94
C LEU A 316 -12.90 -17.84 6.00
N TYR A 317 -13.13 -18.65 7.06
CA TYR A 317 -12.61 -20.00 7.24
C TYR A 317 -13.69 -21.07 7.37
N ASP A 318 -14.97 -20.74 7.33
CA ASP A 318 -16.07 -21.70 7.35
C ASP A 318 -16.52 -22.08 5.92
N TYR A 319 -17.42 -23.04 5.78
CA TYR A 319 -17.94 -23.43 4.46
C TYR A 319 -19.22 -22.68 4.10
N ARG A 320 -19.27 -21.38 4.43
CA ARG A 320 -20.42 -20.50 4.15
C ARG A 320 -19.94 -19.19 3.54
N GLY A 321 -20.53 -18.81 2.41
CA GLY A 321 -20.27 -17.51 1.78
C GLY A 321 -18.89 -17.42 1.14
N VAL A 322 -18.11 -16.41 1.51
CA VAL A 322 -16.77 -16.17 1.00
C VAL A 322 -15.72 -16.83 1.89
N GLN A 323 -14.73 -17.46 1.27
CA GLN A 323 -13.62 -18.08 1.99
C GLN A 323 -12.29 -17.53 1.53
N TYR A 324 -11.37 -17.43 2.47
CA TYR A 324 -9.97 -17.16 2.20
C TYR A 324 -9.31 -18.40 1.56
N VAL A 325 -8.52 -18.17 0.53
CA VAL A 325 -7.70 -19.22 -0.08
C VAL A 325 -6.38 -19.27 0.68
N ASP A 326 -6.23 -20.30 1.50
CA ASP A 326 -5.06 -20.53 2.36
C ASP A 326 -3.73 -20.43 1.58
N ASP A 327 -2.70 -19.82 2.19
CA ASP A 327 -1.38 -19.55 1.59
C ASP A 327 -1.44 -18.67 0.30
N SER A 328 -2.46 -17.84 0.13
CA SER A 328 -2.57 -16.97 -1.06
C SER A 328 -2.14 -15.52 -0.81
N PHE A 329 -1.84 -15.16 0.43
CA PHE A 329 -1.37 -13.83 0.76
C PHE A 329 0.03 -13.59 0.20
N GLY A 330 0.28 -12.39 -0.31
CA GLY A 330 1.57 -12.01 -0.86
C GLY A 330 1.80 -10.52 -0.94
N VAL A 331 3.05 -10.17 -1.24
CA VAL A 331 3.51 -8.79 -1.47
C VAL A 331 3.88 -8.64 -2.93
N ALA A 332 3.31 -7.67 -3.61
CA ALA A 332 3.55 -7.45 -5.04
C ALA A 332 4.85 -6.68 -5.27
N LYS A 333 5.96 -7.41 -5.32
CA LYS A 333 7.30 -6.91 -5.65
C LYS A 333 7.62 -7.32 -7.09
N VAL A 334 7.49 -6.39 -8.04
CA VAL A 334 7.74 -6.65 -9.47
C VAL A 334 9.08 -6.03 -9.85
N ALA A 335 10.08 -6.89 -10.05
CA ALA A 335 11.43 -6.46 -10.42
C ALA A 335 11.42 -5.64 -11.71
N GLY A 336 12.18 -4.54 -11.73
CA GLY A 336 12.22 -3.61 -12.87
C GLY A 336 11.00 -2.67 -12.98
N LEU A 337 10.00 -2.83 -12.13
CA LEU A 337 8.81 -1.99 -12.10
C LEU A 337 8.74 -1.18 -10.79
N ASN A 338 8.17 -1.74 -9.74
CA ASN A 338 7.95 -1.04 -8.46
C ASN A 338 9.01 -1.31 -7.39
N VAL A 339 10.08 -2.01 -7.74
CA VAL A 339 11.24 -2.29 -6.88
C VAL A 339 12.41 -1.40 -7.28
N ASP A 340 13.02 -0.71 -6.32
CA ASP A 340 14.21 0.11 -6.53
C ASP A 340 15.49 -0.74 -6.56
N ALA A 341 16.63 -0.08 -6.73
CA ALA A 341 17.94 -0.73 -6.80
C ALA A 341 18.37 -1.42 -5.49
N LYS A 342 17.74 -1.07 -4.37
CA LYS A 342 18.00 -1.64 -3.02
C LYS A 342 17.04 -2.78 -2.68
N GLY A 343 16.12 -3.13 -3.59
CA GLY A 343 15.06 -4.10 -3.33
C GLY A 343 13.87 -3.52 -2.57
N LEU A 344 13.83 -2.20 -2.37
CA LEU A 344 12.79 -1.47 -1.63
C LEU A 344 11.68 -0.97 -2.57
N PRO A 345 10.53 -0.52 -2.02
CA PRO A 345 9.53 0.15 -2.83
C PRO A 345 10.13 1.33 -3.59
N ARG A 346 9.87 1.38 -4.88
CA ARG A 346 10.31 2.48 -5.74
C ARG A 346 9.37 3.66 -5.53
N ARG A 347 9.70 4.50 -4.56
CA ARG A 347 8.95 5.69 -4.16
C ARG A 347 8.65 6.62 -5.32
N TRP A 348 7.55 7.36 -5.18
CA TRP A 348 7.28 8.50 -6.06
C TRP A 348 8.33 9.60 -5.89
N THR A 349 8.76 10.20 -7.00
CA THR A 349 9.65 11.35 -7.04
C THR A 349 9.15 12.38 -8.05
N PHE A 350 9.45 13.65 -7.79
CA PHE A 350 9.16 14.76 -8.71
C PHE A 350 10.30 14.99 -9.70
N GLU A 351 11.15 14.00 -9.94
CA GLU A 351 12.31 14.13 -10.84
C GLU A 351 11.89 14.42 -12.28
N GLY A 352 12.56 15.44 -12.88
CA GLY A 352 12.33 15.81 -14.27
C GLY A 352 10.94 16.38 -14.53
N PRO A 353 10.53 16.47 -15.81
CA PRO A 353 9.29 17.15 -16.19
C PRO A 353 8.02 16.33 -15.91
N ALA A 354 8.14 15.07 -15.56
CA ALA A 354 7.03 14.13 -15.44
C ALA A 354 7.06 13.26 -14.17
N GLY A 355 8.06 13.43 -13.30
CA GLY A 355 8.24 12.59 -12.14
C GLY A 355 8.57 11.14 -12.45
N GLY A 356 8.52 10.29 -11.44
CA GLY A 356 8.78 8.85 -11.58
C GLY A 356 8.51 8.06 -10.31
N GLY A 357 8.62 6.74 -10.39
CA GLY A 357 8.35 5.87 -9.25
C GLY A 357 6.90 5.44 -9.12
N PHE A 358 6.57 4.80 -8.02
CA PHE A 358 5.25 4.19 -7.78
C PHE A 358 4.67 4.61 -6.43
N SER A 359 5.22 4.04 -5.35
CA SER A 359 4.82 4.29 -3.96
C SER A 359 5.94 3.89 -3.02
N ASP A 360 5.94 4.42 -1.81
CA ASP A 360 6.79 3.99 -0.70
C ASP A 360 6.27 2.71 -0.01
N HIS A 361 5.18 2.15 -0.54
CA HIS A 361 4.63 0.86 -0.15
C HIS A 361 4.52 -0.11 -1.33
N PHE A 362 4.80 -1.39 -1.07
CA PHE A 362 4.37 -2.46 -1.96
C PHE A 362 2.90 -2.80 -1.70
N PRO A 363 2.10 -3.07 -2.74
CA PRO A 363 0.77 -3.64 -2.55
C PRO A 363 0.85 -5.02 -1.89
N VAL A 364 -0.13 -5.31 -1.03
CA VAL A 364 -0.36 -6.67 -0.52
C VAL A 364 -1.64 -7.23 -1.14
N TYR A 365 -1.70 -8.53 -1.36
CA TYR A 365 -2.83 -9.18 -2.01
C TYR A 365 -3.15 -10.53 -1.39
N ALA A 366 -4.40 -10.97 -1.58
CA ALA A 366 -4.83 -12.32 -1.23
C ALA A 366 -5.96 -12.78 -2.15
N LYS A 367 -6.18 -14.09 -2.23
CA LYS A 367 -7.27 -14.70 -3.02
C LYS A 367 -8.37 -15.21 -2.10
N PHE A 368 -9.58 -15.11 -2.60
CA PHE A 368 -10.81 -15.55 -1.96
C PHE A 368 -11.68 -16.28 -2.98
N LEU A 369 -12.61 -17.09 -2.50
CA LEU A 369 -13.58 -17.77 -3.36
C LEU A 369 -14.92 -17.91 -2.63
N THR A 370 -16.00 -18.14 -3.37
CA THR A 370 -17.29 -18.47 -2.78
C THR A 370 -17.44 -19.98 -2.62
N VAL A 371 -18.12 -20.42 -1.57
CA VAL A 371 -18.41 -21.85 -1.31
C VAL A 371 -19.86 -22.16 -1.57
N PRO A 372 -20.16 -23.11 -2.49
CA PRO A 372 -21.51 -23.37 -2.92
C PRO A 372 -22.36 -24.19 -1.95
N ASP A 373 -21.77 -24.94 -1.02
CA ASP A 373 -22.50 -25.85 -0.14
C ASP A 373 -22.98 -25.22 1.16
N ASN A 374 -22.47 -24.06 1.53
CA ASN A 374 -22.86 -23.27 2.73
C ASN A 374 -22.91 -24.11 4.03
N ARG A 375 -22.02 -25.05 4.18
CA ARG A 375 -21.97 -25.94 5.35
C ARG A 375 -21.21 -25.31 6.50
N THR A 376 -21.94 -24.83 7.48
CA THR A 376 -21.38 -24.12 8.65
C THR A 376 -20.76 -25.06 9.70
N ASP A 377 -21.00 -26.37 9.59
CA ASP A 377 -20.43 -27.40 10.45
C ASP A 377 -19.00 -27.83 10.03
N ARG A 378 -18.53 -27.34 8.91
CA ARG A 378 -17.21 -27.67 8.36
C ARG A 378 -16.34 -26.44 8.26
N TRP A 379 -15.12 -26.58 8.71
CA TRP A 379 -14.07 -25.58 8.55
C TRP A 379 -13.16 -25.92 7.38
N VAL A 380 -12.68 -24.91 6.67
CA VAL A 380 -11.64 -25.09 5.65
C VAL A 380 -10.43 -25.74 6.30
N ALA A 381 -9.91 -26.78 5.70
CA ALA A 381 -8.67 -27.39 6.14
C ALA A 381 -7.50 -26.42 5.91
N LEU A 382 -6.74 -26.15 6.95
CA LEU A 382 -5.52 -25.37 6.84
C LEU A 382 -4.41 -26.24 6.26
N ARG A 383 -3.67 -25.71 5.32
CA ARG A 383 -2.47 -26.36 4.77
C ARG A 383 -1.36 -26.38 5.81
N ARG A 384 -1.21 -25.27 6.52
CA ARG A 384 -0.25 -25.10 7.61
C ARG A 384 -0.82 -24.11 8.61
N ALA A 385 -1.14 -24.59 9.83
CA ALA A 385 -1.54 -23.69 10.90
C ALA A 385 -0.35 -22.82 11.32
N SER A 386 -0.48 -21.52 11.25
CA SER A 386 0.53 -20.62 11.78
C SER A 386 0.50 -20.63 13.32
N VAL A 387 1.67 -20.57 13.94
CA VAL A 387 1.84 -20.48 15.38
C VAL A 387 2.63 -19.22 15.71
N GLU A 388 2.04 -18.35 16.50
CA GLU A 388 2.59 -17.04 16.86
C GLU A 388 3.91 -17.08 17.65
N SER A 389 4.29 -18.23 18.21
CA SER A 389 5.37 -18.37 19.19
C SER A 389 6.78 -18.01 18.71
N ALA A 390 7.01 -17.91 17.41
CA ALA A 390 8.34 -17.68 16.81
C ALA A 390 8.56 -16.25 16.27
N GLU A 391 7.62 -15.32 16.49
CA GLU A 391 7.71 -13.96 15.93
C GLU A 391 8.89 -13.18 16.52
N PRO A 392 9.74 -12.54 15.67
CA PRO A 392 10.82 -11.69 16.16
C PRO A 392 10.24 -10.41 16.81
N ALA A 393 10.92 -9.93 17.84
CA ALA A 393 10.60 -8.66 18.49
C ALA A 393 11.06 -7.45 17.66
N GLU A 394 12.01 -7.67 16.75
CA GLU A 394 12.61 -6.62 15.93
C GLU A 394 12.14 -6.74 14.47
N GLY A 395 12.18 -5.62 13.76
CA GLY A 395 11.99 -5.60 12.32
C GLY A 395 13.13 -6.30 11.58
N ARG A 396 12.80 -6.98 10.49
CA ARG A 396 13.82 -7.54 9.60
C ARG A 396 14.65 -6.41 9.02
N LYS A 397 15.98 -6.52 9.07
CA LYS A 397 16.88 -5.54 8.45
C LYS A 397 16.84 -5.67 6.92
N VAL A 398 17.02 -4.53 6.24
CA VAL A 398 17.24 -4.50 4.80
C VAL A 398 18.66 -5.00 4.53
N ASP A 399 18.82 -5.91 3.57
CA ASP A 399 20.14 -6.42 3.17
C ASP A 399 20.79 -5.45 2.17
N PHE A 400 21.42 -4.41 2.70
CA PHE A 400 22.15 -3.44 1.89
C PHE A 400 23.45 -3.98 1.33
N ALA A 401 23.99 -5.05 1.90
CA ALA A 401 25.23 -5.67 1.40
C ALA A 401 25.01 -6.40 0.07
N ALA A 402 23.76 -6.85 -0.19
CA ALA A 402 23.40 -7.49 -1.46
C ALA A 402 23.21 -6.52 -2.63
N VAL A 403 23.29 -5.20 -2.41
CA VAL A 403 23.10 -4.20 -3.48
C VAL A 403 24.29 -4.20 -4.44
N ASP A 404 24.06 -4.37 -5.73
CA ASP A 404 25.08 -4.23 -6.77
C ASP A 404 25.46 -2.77 -7.01
N LEU A 405 26.30 -2.25 -6.10
CA LEU A 405 26.72 -0.84 -6.06
C LEU A 405 27.42 -0.40 -7.34
N GLU A 406 28.21 -1.27 -7.96
CA GLU A 406 28.94 -0.92 -9.20
C GLU A 406 27.99 -0.70 -10.38
N ARG A 407 26.87 -1.41 -10.41
CA ARG A 407 25.86 -1.30 -11.45
C ARG A 407 24.93 -0.10 -11.25
N VAL A 408 24.59 0.22 -9.99
CA VAL A 408 23.50 1.18 -9.71
C VAL A 408 23.98 2.58 -9.33
N ALA A 409 25.25 2.73 -8.90
CA ALA A 409 25.74 4.01 -8.43
C ALA A 409 26.03 4.99 -9.59
N VAL A 410 25.62 6.22 -9.39
CA VAL A 410 26.03 7.37 -10.22
C VAL A 410 27.50 7.64 -9.97
N ARG A 411 28.29 7.78 -11.04
CA ARG A 411 29.71 8.10 -10.99
C ARG A 411 29.90 9.60 -11.28
N ALA A 412 30.99 10.17 -10.77
CA ALA A 412 31.32 11.58 -10.96
C ALA A 412 31.29 12.03 -12.44
N GLU A 413 31.78 11.15 -13.33
CA GLU A 413 31.86 11.40 -14.78
C GLU A 413 30.46 11.45 -15.47
N GLN A 414 29.45 10.93 -14.81
CA GLN A 414 28.06 10.92 -15.30
C GLN A 414 27.28 12.16 -14.86
N VAL A 415 27.84 13.00 -13.99
CA VAL A 415 27.25 14.27 -13.57
C VAL A 415 27.70 15.35 -14.52
N PRO A 416 26.80 16.01 -15.29
CA PRO A 416 27.19 17.10 -16.16
C PRO A 416 27.89 18.22 -15.41
N ALA A 417 28.90 18.84 -16.01
CA ALA A 417 29.76 19.83 -15.34
C ALA A 417 28.98 21.10 -14.89
N ASP A 418 27.85 21.37 -15.52
CA ASP A 418 26.95 22.49 -15.21
C ASP A 418 25.82 22.12 -14.25
N THR A 419 25.82 20.89 -13.72
CA THR A 419 24.75 20.36 -12.86
C THR A 419 25.29 20.07 -11.47
N SER A 420 24.62 20.63 -10.42
CA SER A 420 24.89 20.26 -9.03
C SER A 420 24.22 18.95 -8.68
N LEU A 421 24.91 18.10 -7.92
CA LEU A 421 24.31 16.95 -7.26
C LEU A 421 23.26 17.36 -6.22
N ARG A 422 23.31 18.59 -5.69
CA ARG A 422 22.34 19.13 -4.73
C ARG A 422 21.04 19.51 -5.43
N SER A 423 20.40 18.53 -6.04
CA SER A 423 19.15 18.72 -6.76
C SER A 423 18.22 17.51 -6.56
N ASP A 424 16.94 17.73 -6.77
CA ASP A 424 15.94 16.67 -6.69
C ASP A 424 16.20 15.55 -7.70
N ALA A 425 16.88 15.85 -8.80
CA ALA A 425 17.27 14.87 -9.83
C ALA A 425 18.22 13.76 -9.30
N TYR A 426 18.97 14.03 -8.25
CA TYR A 426 19.90 13.08 -7.64
C TYR A 426 19.49 12.62 -6.24
N ARG A 427 18.46 13.21 -5.66
CA ARG A 427 17.95 12.79 -4.36
C ARG A 427 17.50 11.33 -4.38
N GLY A 428 17.94 10.54 -3.40
CA GLY A 428 17.66 9.11 -3.32
C GLY A 428 18.54 8.22 -4.21
N LYS A 429 19.38 8.80 -5.08
CA LYS A 429 20.33 8.02 -5.89
C LYS A 429 21.56 7.63 -5.08
N ILE A 430 22.06 6.44 -5.34
CA ILE A 430 23.34 5.98 -4.80
C ILE A 430 24.44 6.62 -5.64
N VAL A 431 25.41 7.25 -4.99
CA VAL A 431 26.54 7.92 -5.63
C VAL A 431 27.84 7.26 -5.18
N ARG A 432 28.74 6.99 -6.12
CA ARG A 432 30.11 6.61 -5.82
C ARG A 432 30.91 7.87 -5.51
N VAL A 433 31.33 8.01 -4.27
CA VAL A 433 32.05 9.17 -3.76
C VAL A 433 33.53 8.86 -3.62
N GLU A 434 34.35 9.72 -4.17
CA GLU A 434 35.80 9.80 -3.88
C GLU A 434 36.09 11.26 -3.52
N GLY A 435 36.25 11.55 -2.24
CA GLY A 435 36.30 12.92 -1.76
C GLY A 435 37.18 13.09 -0.53
N THR A 436 37.45 14.36 -0.19
CA THR A 436 38.32 14.72 0.94
C THR A 436 37.48 14.98 2.19
N VAL A 437 37.84 14.35 3.29
CA VAL A 437 37.17 14.53 4.60
C VAL A 437 37.44 15.93 5.14
N GLY A 438 36.35 16.63 5.50
CA GLY A 438 36.41 17.97 6.08
C GLY A 438 36.85 17.98 7.54
N PRO A 439 37.32 19.13 8.03
CA PRO A 439 37.66 19.31 9.44
C PRO A 439 36.42 19.49 10.33
N GLY A 440 36.55 19.17 11.62
CA GLY A 440 35.52 19.48 12.64
C GLY A 440 34.83 18.27 13.26
N ARG A 441 33.82 18.54 14.09
CA ARG A 441 33.09 17.48 14.81
C ARG A 441 32.12 16.69 13.96
N ARG A 442 31.65 17.30 12.87
CA ARG A 442 30.74 16.63 11.92
C ARG A 442 31.56 15.94 10.85
N LEU A 443 31.16 14.72 10.53
CA LEU A 443 31.77 14.02 9.41
C LEU A 443 31.21 14.61 8.13
N THR A 444 32.08 15.26 7.36
CA THR A 444 31.75 15.85 6.05
C THR A 444 32.75 15.40 5.00
N VAL A 445 32.35 15.44 3.76
CA VAL A 445 33.20 15.15 2.59
C VAL A 445 33.04 16.25 1.55
N SER A 446 34.16 16.71 0.99
CA SER A 446 34.19 17.58 -0.20
C SER A 446 34.22 16.69 -1.43
N PHE A 447 33.21 16.80 -2.29
CA PHE A 447 33.05 16.04 -3.52
C PHE A 447 32.46 16.93 -4.63
N LEU A 448 33.04 16.89 -5.83
CA LEU A 448 32.68 17.74 -6.98
C LEU A 448 32.55 19.25 -6.62
N GLY A 449 33.47 19.74 -5.80
CA GLY A 449 33.51 21.14 -5.38
C GLY A 449 32.52 21.56 -4.30
N GLU A 450 31.70 20.65 -3.80
CA GLU A 450 30.68 20.91 -2.78
C GLU A 450 30.94 20.07 -1.52
N VAL A 451 30.39 20.50 -0.36
CA VAL A 451 30.56 19.83 0.93
C VAL A 451 29.25 19.15 1.32
N TYR A 452 29.32 17.85 1.63
CA TYR A 452 28.20 17.02 2.07
C TYR A 452 28.44 16.48 3.47
N ASP A 453 27.39 16.33 4.27
CA ASP A 453 27.46 15.54 5.50
C ASP A 453 27.57 14.04 5.12
N VAL A 454 28.25 13.25 5.95
CA VAL A 454 28.22 11.79 5.86
C VAL A 454 27.49 11.26 7.10
N TRP A 455 26.48 10.44 6.85
CA TRP A 455 25.55 9.97 7.86
C TRP A 455 25.24 8.49 7.75
N SER A 456 24.88 7.86 8.86
CA SER A 456 24.21 6.56 8.91
C SER A 456 23.09 6.59 9.95
N PHE A 457 22.01 5.86 9.72
CA PHE A 457 20.97 5.64 10.74
C PHE A 457 21.42 4.66 11.81
N ASP A 458 22.38 3.78 11.53
CA ASP A 458 23.04 2.92 12.50
C ASP A 458 24.09 3.74 13.29
N GLU A 459 23.91 3.80 14.63
CA GLU A 459 24.77 4.57 15.50
C GLU A 459 26.17 4.00 15.58
N ALA A 460 26.29 2.69 15.70
CA ALA A 460 27.59 2.02 15.76
C ALA A 460 28.38 2.20 14.44
N LEU A 461 27.70 2.16 13.29
CA LEU A 461 28.34 2.46 12.02
C LEU A 461 28.78 3.94 11.93
N ARG A 462 27.97 4.88 12.45
CA ARG A 462 28.41 6.30 12.52
C ARG A 462 29.70 6.50 13.30
N GLU A 463 29.85 5.80 14.41
CA GLU A 463 31.08 5.87 15.22
C GLU A 463 32.27 5.29 14.46
N ARG A 464 32.14 4.10 13.85
CA ARG A 464 33.19 3.49 13.02
C ARG A 464 33.58 4.38 11.83
N LEU A 465 32.61 5.02 11.17
CA LEU A 465 32.90 5.98 10.10
C LEU A 465 33.73 7.17 10.57
N ARG A 466 33.44 7.72 11.76
CA ARG A 466 34.23 8.82 12.36
C ARG A 466 35.66 8.38 12.73
N GLU A 467 35.81 7.15 13.17
CA GLU A 467 37.13 6.58 13.45
C GLU A 467 37.95 6.33 12.18
N ARG A 468 37.31 5.87 11.13
CA ARG A 468 37.93 5.51 9.85
C ARG A 468 38.25 6.73 8.98
N PHE A 469 37.38 7.74 8.95
CA PHE A 469 37.49 8.90 8.07
C PHE A 469 38.15 10.07 8.82
N LYS A 470 39.43 10.32 8.55
CA LYS A 470 40.21 11.38 9.21
C LYS A 470 40.23 12.65 8.35
N ALA A 471 40.18 13.81 9.00
CA ALA A 471 40.24 15.10 8.32
C ALA A 471 41.43 15.24 7.41
N GLY A 472 41.23 15.69 6.18
CA GLY A 472 42.26 15.86 5.15
C GLY A 472 42.56 14.59 4.32
N GLU A 473 42.03 13.42 4.72
CA GLU A 473 42.21 12.19 3.95
C GLU A 473 41.20 12.09 2.80
N THR A 474 41.62 11.43 1.72
CA THR A 474 40.73 11.03 0.64
C THR A 474 40.10 9.70 0.97
N VAL A 475 38.76 9.66 0.96
CA VAL A 475 37.95 8.47 1.26
C VAL A 475 37.11 8.05 0.05
N ARG A 476 36.85 6.74 -0.03
CA ARG A 476 36.00 6.14 -1.06
C ARG A 476 34.87 5.38 -0.44
N PHE A 477 33.66 5.68 -0.88
CA PHE A 477 32.46 4.98 -0.41
C PHE A 477 31.31 5.16 -1.40
N TYR A 478 30.25 4.40 -1.18
CA TYR A 478 28.93 4.64 -1.79
C TYR A 478 28.02 5.26 -0.76
N GLY A 479 27.26 6.26 -1.17
CA GLY A 479 26.28 6.91 -0.28
C GLY A 479 25.00 7.24 -1.04
N GLU A 480 23.87 7.06 -0.40
CA GLU A 480 22.59 7.55 -0.92
C GLU A 480 22.50 9.06 -0.68
N LEU A 481 22.30 9.82 -1.73
CA LEU A 481 22.18 11.27 -1.63
C LEU A 481 20.82 11.65 -1.04
N GLY A 482 20.84 12.35 0.07
CA GLY A 482 19.65 12.83 0.74
C GLY A 482 19.78 14.26 1.22
N GLN A 483 18.69 14.80 1.73
CA GLN A 483 18.66 16.12 2.36
C GLN A 483 18.02 16.01 3.74
N PHE A 484 18.64 16.59 4.75
CA PHE A 484 18.06 16.74 6.07
C PHE A 484 18.04 18.23 6.44
N ARG A 485 16.82 18.79 6.55
CA ARG A 485 16.60 20.25 6.61
C ARG A 485 17.26 20.89 5.37
N ASP A 486 18.09 21.90 5.54
CA ASP A 486 18.77 22.62 4.44
C ASP A 486 20.12 21.99 4.06
N ARG A 487 20.43 20.77 4.51
CA ARG A 487 21.75 20.17 4.36
C ARG A 487 21.72 18.88 3.57
N TRP A 488 22.54 18.86 2.53
CA TRP A 488 22.73 17.67 1.71
C TRP A 488 23.72 16.71 2.37
N GLN A 489 23.42 15.44 2.31
CA GLN A 489 24.18 14.38 2.97
C GLN A 489 24.25 13.14 2.11
N PHE A 490 25.32 12.37 2.30
CA PHE A 490 25.39 10.97 1.85
C PHE A 490 25.06 10.06 3.03
N VAL A 491 24.04 9.22 2.85
CA VAL A 491 23.65 8.22 3.83
C VAL A 491 24.33 6.91 3.48
N ILE A 492 25.13 6.37 4.41
CA ILE A 492 25.78 5.06 4.30
C ILE A 492 24.96 4.09 5.17
N PRO A 493 24.20 3.18 4.57
CA PRO A 493 23.31 2.30 5.34
C PRO A 493 24.02 1.06 5.89
N ASP A 494 25.15 0.65 5.29
CA ASP A 494 25.90 -0.56 5.63
C ASP A 494 27.41 -0.36 5.46
N GLU A 495 28.21 -1.08 6.25
CA GLU A 495 29.66 -0.97 6.21
C GLU A 495 30.28 -1.46 4.89
N SER A 496 29.63 -2.40 4.19
CA SER A 496 30.05 -2.88 2.86
C SER A 496 30.06 -1.78 1.78
N TRP A 497 29.39 -0.65 2.04
CA TRP A 497 29.40 0.51 1.14
C TRP A 497 30.68 1.35 1.25
N VAL A 498 31.57 1.05 2.19
CA VAL A 498 32.87 1.73 2.37
C VAL A 498 33.99 0.92 1.74
N LYS A 499 34.80 1.56 0.87
CA LYS A 499 35.88 0.91 0.13
C LYS A 499 37.23 1.03 0.87
#